data_7613938d37d7ad8162f5365a8a9fca0f
#
_entry.id   7613938d37d7ad8162f5365a8a9fca0f
#
_cell.length_a   1.000
_cell.length_b   1.000
_cell.length_c   1.000
_cell.angle_alpha   90.00
_cell.angle_beta   90.00
_cell.angle_gamma   90.00
#
_symmetry.space_group_name_H-M   'P 1'
#
loop_
_entity.id
_entity.type
_entity.pdbx_description
1 polymer ?
#
loop_
_entity_poly.entity_id
_entity_poly.type
_entity_poly.pdbx_seq_one_letter_code
_entity_poly.pdbx_strand_id
1 'polypeptide(L)'
;MEFRLCRSRNGTHGSWAVMVVLTVTLATGVGRMTGVVVAQVERPLMFYRICNIVSGQDDAAAALARAMVELVSKRYPEAKMTASQGRWMTGSQTMAHPVNQILFTEEHRDVEEQQDFTEALLADDDFQALQRKTRELIDVGSCVDTQFRASP
;
A
#
# COMPACT_ATOMS: atom_id res chain seq x y z
N MET A 1 -11.36 -11.48 -34.16
CA MET A 1 -10.09 -11.84 -33.54
C MET A 1 -10.41 -12.21 -32.10
N GLU A 2 -10.59 -13.52 -31.85
CA GLU A 2 -10.96 -14.02 -30.53
C GLU A 2 -9.69 -14.25 -29.72
N PHE A 3 -9.56 -13.55 -28.60
CA PHE A 3 -8.56 -13.87 -27.58
C PHE A 3 -9.16 -14.85 -26.59
N ARG A 4 -8.74 -16.11 -26.67
CA ARG A 4 -9.03 -17.13 -25.67
C ARG A 4 -8.23 -16.87 -24.42
N LEU A 5 -8.93 -16.53 -23.34
CA LEU A 5 -8.39 -16.50 -21.97
C LEU A 5 -8.10 -17.94 -21.53
N CYS A 6 -6.85 -18.23 -21.31
CA CYS A 6 -6.39 -19.46 -20.68
C CYS A 6 -6.57 -19.36 -19.19
N ARG A 7 -7.64 -19.99 -18.70
CA ARG A 7 -8.01 -20.10 -17.27
C ARG A 7 -7.13 -21.19 -16.66
N SER A 8 -6.05 -20.82 -15.97
CA SER A 8 -5.31 -21.73 -15.09
C SER A 8 -5.95 -21.73 -13.70
N ARG A 9 -6.61 -22.84 -13.39
CA ARG A 9 -7.23 -23.16 -12.12
C ARG A 9 -6.33 -24.19 -11.46
N ASN A 10 -5.62 -23.79 -10.40
CA ASN A 10 -5.12 -24.65 -9.31
C ASN A 10 -4.79 -23.67 -8.19
N GLY A 11 -5.43 -23.63 -7.11
CA GLY A 11 -5.89 -24.60 -6.13
C GLY A 11 -4.77 -25.00 -5.20
N THR A 12 -4.91 -24.63 -3.95
CA THR A 12 -4.43 -25.27 -2.74
C THR A 12 -3.29 -24.63 -1.96
N HIS A 13 -3.73 -24.22 -0.80
CA HIS A 13 -3.14 -24.44 0.52
C HIS A 13 -1.99 -23.51 0.97
N GLY A 14 -2.39 -22.76 2.01
CA GLY A 14 -1.52 -22.08 2.95
C GLY A 14 -0.33 -22.94 3.35
N SER A 15 0.83 -22.39 3.22
CA SER A 15 2.04 -22.93 3.78
C SER A 15 2.54 -22.01 4.87
N TRP A 16 2.19 -22.38 6.09
CA TRP A 16 2.88 -21.89 7.27
C TRP A 16 4.35 -22.27 7.10
N ALA A 17 5.22 -21.29 6.94
CA ALA A 17 6.65 -21.53 6.93
C ALA A 17 7.09 -21.94 8.34
N VAL A 18 7.07 -23.25 8.58
CA VAL A 18 7.72 -23.86 9.71
C VAL A 18 9.22 -23.68 9.51
N MET A 19 9.84 -22.96 10.45
CA MET A 19 11.26 -22.79 10.57
C MET A 19 11.90 -24.17 10.81
N VAL A 20 12.37 -24.81 9.76
CA VAL A 20 13.18 -26.04 9.89
C VAL A 20 14.61 -25.61 10.14
N VAL A 21 15.01 -25.67 11.41
CA VAL A 21 16.43 -25.60 11.80
C VAL A 21 17.06 -26.93 11.41
N LEU A 22 17.72 -26.97 10.27
CA LEU A 22 18.53 -28.13 9.87
C LEU A 22 19.91 -28.00 10.55
N THR A 23 20.05 -28.63 11.71
CA THR A 23 21.36 -28.85 12.34
C THR A 23 22.04 -30.02 11.63
N VAL A 24 22.89 -29.74 10.67
CA VAL A 24 23.83 -30.74 10.12
C VAL A 24 25.03 -30.81 11.04
N THR A 25 25.08 -31.84 11.89
CA THR A 25 26.24 -32.22 12.69
C THR A 25 27.16 -33.08 11.84
N LEU A 26 28.17 -32.49 11.21
CA LEU A 26 29.32 -33.22 10.67
C LEU A 26 30.42 -33.22 11.73
N ALA A 27 30.59 -34.40 12.37
CA ALA A 27 31.69 -34.69 13.25
C ALA A 27 32.96 -34.99 12.43
N THR A 28 33.80 -34.00 12.21
CA THR A 28 35.28 -34.17 12.12
C THR A 28 35.89 -32.81 12.31
N GLY A 29 36.88 -32.74 13.18
CA GLY A 29 37.44 -31.54 13.79
C GLY A 29 37.86 -30.42 12.82
N VAL A 30 37.85 -29.27 13.42
CA VAL A 30 38.36 -27.96 13.00
C VAL A 30 37.20 -26.96 12.73
N GLY A 31 37.03 -26.03 13.65
CA GLY A 31 36.44 -24.73 13.42
C GLY A 31 34.91 -24.71 13.28
N ARG A 32 34.20 -24.55 14.41
CA ARG A 32 32.80 -24.12 14.41
C ARG A 32 32.68 -22.71 13.86
N MET A 33 32.45 -22.56 12.56
CA MET A 33 31.84 -21.34 12.05
C MET A 33 30.35 -21.44 12.29
N THR A 34 29.88 -20.89 13.41
CA THR A 34 28.45 -20.60 13.58
C THR A 34 28.11 -19.47 12.60
N GLY A 35 27.69 -19.85 11.41
CA GLY A 35 27.10 -18.89 10.47
C GLY A 35 25.84 -18.33 11.12
N VAL A 36 25.90 -17.09 11.58
CA VAL A 36 24.70 -16.35 11.96
C VAL A 36 23.91 -16.12 10.68
N VAL A 37 22.88 -16.92 10.45
CA VAL A 37 21.89 -16.63 9.41
C VAL A 37 21.14 -15.38 9.89
N VAL A 38 21.58 -14.22 9.42
CA VAL A 38 20.83 -12.98 9.61
C VAL A 38 19.58 -13.15 8.74
N ALA A 39 18.45 -13.38 9.38
CA ALA A 39 17.17 -13.33 8.69
C ALA A 39 17.04 -11.95 8.06
N GLN A 40 16.98 -11.89 6.74
CA GLN A 40 16.65 -10.65 6.05
C GLN A 40 15.26 -10.25 6.49
N VAL A 41 15.16 -9.15 7.22
CA VAL A 41 13.87 -8.54 7.53
C VAL A 41 13.31 -8.05 6.20
N GLU A 42 12.31 -8.75 5.68
CA GLU A 42 11.56 -8.26 4.52
C GLU A 42 10.96 -6.91 4.90
N ARG A 43 11.32 -5.89 4.14
CA ARG A 43 10.86 -4.54 4.38
C ARG A 43 9.60 -4.31 3.58
N PRO A 44 8.56 -3.76 4.20
CA PRO A 44 7.32 -3.50 3.51
C PRO A 44 7.52 -2.51 2.36
N LEU A 45 6.71 -2.70 1.32
CA LEU A 45 6.52 -1.73 0.26
C LEU A 45 5.50 -0.70 0.76
N MET A 46 5.91 0.57 0.79
CA MET A 46 5.03 1.68 1.11
C MET A 46 4.52 2.30 -0.17
N PHE A 47 3.21 2.38 -0.34
CA PHE A 47 2.57 3.12 -1.41
C PHE A 47 2.03 4.45 -0.86
N TYR A 48 2.22 5.53 -1.61
CA TYR A 48 1.75 6.86 -1.27
C TYR A 48 1.00 7.46 -2.46
N ARG A 49 -0.19 7.97 -2.18
CA ARG A 49 -0.95 8.78 -3.13
C ARG A 49 -1.21 10.15 -2.53
N ILE A 50 -0.69 11.18 -3.15
CA ILE A 50 -0.87 12.57 -2.74
C ILE A 50 -1.72 13.28 -3.78
N CYS A 51 -2.81 13.91 -3.36
CA CYS A 51 -3.71 14.67 -4.24
C CYS A 51 -4.03 16.03 -3.64
N ASN A 52 -4.24 17.04 -4.48
CA ASN A 52 -4.75 18.33 -4.06
C ASN A 52 -6.24 18.25 -3.74
N ILE A 53 -6.66 18.94 -2.69
CA ILE A 53 -8.06 19.09 -2.34
C ILE A 53 -8.64 20.26 -3.12
N VAL A 54 -9.85 20.11 -3.65
CA VAL A 54 -10.59 21.21 -4.29
C VAL A 54 -10.83 22.30 -3.25
N SER A 55 -10.60 23.55 -3.62
CA SER A 55 -10.69 24.70 -2.70
C SER A 55 -12.04 24.73 -1.97
N GLY A 56 -11.99 24.84 -0.66
CA GLY A 56 -13.16 24.88 0.20
C GLY A 56 -13.80 23.51 0.50
N GLN A 57 -13.21 22.42 0.03
CA GLN A 57 -13.73 21.05 0.25
C GLN A 57 -12.95 20.27 1.31
N ASP A 58 -12.16 20.94 2.13
CA ASP A 58 -11.22 20.30 3.08
C ASP A 58 -11.90 19.32 4.02
N ASP A 59 -12.98 19.75 4.69
CA ASP A 59 -13.68 18.89 5.67
C ASP A 59 -14.40 17.73 4.98
N ALA A 60 -14.98 17.98 3.81
CA ALA A 60 -15.67 16.94 3.04
C ALA A 60 -14.66 15.92 2.49
N ALA A 61 -13.50 16.35 2.00
CA ALA A 61 -12.42 15.47 1.55
C ALA A 61 -11.87 14.64 2.71
N ALA A 62 -11.66 15.25 3.89
CA ALA A 62 -11.23 14.52 5.08
C ALA A 62 -12.26 13.50 5.55
N ALA A 63 -13.55 13.82 5.49
CA ALA A 63 -14.63 12.89 5.84
C ALA A 63 -14.67 11.70 4.87
N LEU A 64 -14.54 11.96 3.56
CA LEU A 64 -14.48 10.93 2.53
C LEU A 64 -13.27 10.02 2.73
N ALA A 65 -12.10 10.59 2.99
CA ALA A 65 -10.88 9.82 3.21
C ALA A 65 -11.00 8.90 4.44
N ARG A 66 -11.58 9.38 5.54
CA ARG A 66 -11.87 8.55 6.71
C ARG A 66 -12.79 7.39 6.37
N ALA A 67 -13.86 7.63 5.58
CA ALA A 67 -14.77 6.58 5.17
C ALA A 67 -14.07 5.52 4.29
N MET A 68 -13.17 5.93 3.40
CA MET A 68 -12.36 5.01 2.58
C MET A 68 -11.43 4.16 3.46
N VAL A 69 -10.71 4.80 4.39
CA VAL A 69 -9.81 4.09 5.33
C VAL A 69 -10.59 3.12 6.21
N GLU A 70 -11.75 3.50 6.71
CA GLU A 70 -12.60 2.63 7.54
C GLU A 70 -13.06 1.39 6.76
N LEU A 71 -13.53 1.58 5.52
CA LEU A 71 -13.93 0.49 4.65
C LEU A 71 -12.77 -0.46 4.38
N VAL A 72 -11.60 0.08 4.00
CA VAL A 72 -10.39 -0.70 3.73
C VAL A 72 -9.92 -1.44 4.97
N SER A 73 -9.81 -0.77 6.12
CA SER A 73 -9.39 -1.39 7.38
C SER A 73 -10.29 -2.54 7.82
N LYS A 74 -11.57 -2.47 7.45
CA LYS A 74 -12.54 -3.51 7.78
C LYS A 74 -12.47 -4.71 6.83
N ARG A 75 -12.24 -4.48 5.54
CA ARG A 75 -12.29 -5.53 4.50
C ARG A 75 -10.92 -6.06 4.11
N TYR A 76 -9.89 -5.21 4.19
CA TYR A 76 -8.52 -5.46 3.73
C TYR A 76 -7.51 -4.99 4.79
N PRO A 77 -7.56 -5.53 6.03
CA PRO A 77 -6.74 -5.04 7.15
C PRO A 77 -5.23 -5.19 6.91
N GLU A 78 -4.81 -6.09 6.03
CA GLU A 78 -3.42 -6.31 5.64
C GLU A 78 -2.80 -5.12 4.93
N ALA A 79 -3.60 -4.33 4.20
CA ALA A 79 -3.10 -3.15 3.45
C ALA A 79 -2.72 -1.97 4.34
N LYS A 80 -3.11 -1.99 5.64
CA LYS A 80 -2.81 -0.95 6.63
C LYS A 80 -2.96 0.48 6.08
N MET A 81 -4.03 0.70 5.34
CA MET A 81 -4.29 1.99 4.72
C MET A 81 -4.51 3.07 5.77
N THR A 82 -3.89 4.23 5.57
CA THR A 82 -4.14 5.44 6.36
C THR A 82 -4.39 6.65 5.44
N ALA A 83 -4.97 7.71 6.00
CA ALA A 83 -5.11 8.98 5.32
C ALA A 83 -4.72 10.13 6.24
N SER A 84 -4.01 11.09 5.70
CA SER A 84 -3.59 12.30 6.40
C SER A 84 -3.88 13.53 5.54
N GLN A 85 -4.30 14.61 6.19
CA GLN A 85 -4.49 15.89 5.53
C GLN A 85 -3.29 16.78 5.82
N GLY A 86 -2.78 17.44 4.83
CA GLY A 86 -1.63 18.31 4.94
C GLY A 86 -1.75 19.54 4.05
N ARG A 87 -0.76 20.40 4.15
CA ARG A 87 -0.62 21.59 3.30
C ARG A 87 0.73 21.52 2.63
N TRP A 88 0.73 21.61 1.31
CA TRP A 88 2.00 21.72 0.61
C TRP A 88 2.65 23.06 0.88
N MET A 89 3.87 23.01 1.41
CA MET A 89 4.71 24.19 1.60
C MET A 89 5.93 24.04 0.70
N THR A 90 6.07 24.88 -0.32
CA THR A 90 7.36 24.96 -1.03
C THR A 90 8.34 25.73 -0.18
N GLY A 91 9.63 25.40 -0.30
CA GLY A 91 10.72 26.09 0.43
C GLY A 91 10.85 27.60 0.10
N SER A 92 10.07 28.12 -0.83
CA SER A 92 9.89 29.55 -1.09
C SER A 92 8.65 30.01 -0.35
N GLN A 93 8.82 30.93 0.60
CA GLN A 93 7.75 31.52 1.41
C GLN A 93 6.73 32.36 0.62
N THR A 94 6.76 32.31 -0.71
CA THR A 94 5.99 33.16 -1.60
C THR A 94 4.79 32.51 -2.26
N MET A 95 4.33 31.34 -1.80
CA MET A 95 3.06 30.79 -2.30
C MET A 95 1.90 31.63 -1.80
N ALA A 96 1.30 32.41 -2.69
CA ALA A 96 0.12 33.24 -2.41
C ALA A 96 -1.11 32.37 -2.01
N HIS A 97 -1.14 31.09 -2.37
CA HIS A 97 -2.23 30.17 -2.08
C HIS A 97 -1.69 28.78 -1.75
N PRO A 98 -1.57 28.44 -0.46
CA PRO A 98 -1.21 27.09 -0.06
C PRO A 98 -2.29 26.12 -0.53
N VAL A 99 -1.88 25.07 -1.22
CA VAL A 99 -2.78 24.00 -1.65
C VAL A 99 -2.89 22.98 -0.53
N ASN A 100 -4.11 22.74 -0.06
CA ASN A 100 -4.38 21.65 0.88
C ASN A 100 -4.35 20.33 0.13
N GLN A 101 -3.74 19.33 0.74
CA GLN A 101 -3.53 18.03 0.15
C GLN A 101 -4.05 16.93 1.06
N ILE A 102 -4.44 15.82 0.45
CA ILE A 102 -4.68 14.56 1.13
C ILE A 102 -3.61 13.56 0.72
N LEU A 103 -3.07 12.86 1.69
CA LEU A 103 -2.10 11.79 1.53
C LEU A 103 -2.76 10.49 1.98
N PHE A 104 -2.87 9.53 1.08
CA PHE A 104 -3.15 8.13 1.41
C PHE A 104 -1.84 7.36 1.47
N THR A 105 -1.70 6.48 2.46
CA THR A 105 -0.57 5.57 2.56
C THR A 105 -1.09 4.15 2.72
N GLU A 106 -0.38 3.20 2.11
CA GLU A 106 -0.65 1.77 2.20
C GLU A 106 0.67 1.04 2.46
N GLU A 107 0.61 -0.04 3.22
CA GLU A 107 1.75 -0.91 3.48
C GLU A 107 1.44 -2.30 2.92
N HIS A 108 2.32 -2.78 2.03
CA HIS A 108 2.21 -4.10 1.40
C HIS A 108 3.52 -4.85 1.58
N ARG A 109 3.47 -6.17 1.54
CA ARG A 109 4.67 -7.01 1.57
C ARG A 109 5.53 -6.79 0.32
N ASP A 110 4.89 -6.75 -0.86
CA ASP A 110 5.52 -6.63 -2.16
C ASP A 110 4.58 -5.98 -3.20
N VAL A 111 5.04 -5.89 -4.44
CA VAL A 111 4.27 -5.29 -5.56
C VAL A 111 3.09 -6.16 -5.97
N GLU A 112 3.20 -7.49 -5.86
CA GLU A 112 2.13 -8.42 -6.21
C GLU A 112 0.94 -8.26 -5.25
N GLU A 113 1.20 -8.21 -3.95
CA GLU A 113 0.17 -7.95 -2.94
C GLU A 113 -0.51 -6.59 -3.14
N GLN A 114 0.24 -5.56 -3.50
CA GLN A 114 -0.31 -4.24 -3.79
C GLN A 114 -1.20 -4.25 -5.05
N GLN A 115 -0.83 -5.02 -6.07
CA GLN A 115 -1.64 -5.19 -7.27
C GLN A 115 -2.94 -5.93 -6.98
N ASP A 116 -2.86 -7.06 -6.25
CA ASP A 116 -4.02 -7.84 -5.84
C ASP A 116 -5.00 -7.00 -5.01
N PHE A 117 -4.47 -6.20 -4.07
CA PHE A 117 -5.26 -5.26 -3.28
C PHE A 117 -5.94 -4.21 -4.16
N THR A 118 -5.23 -3.63 -5.11
CA THR A 118 -5.80 -2.64 -6.03
C THR A 118 -6.92 -3.24 -6.88
N GLU A 119 -6.73 -4.45 -7.40
CA GLU A 119 -7.75 -5.17 -8.17
C GLU A 119 -8.99 -5.47 -7.31
N ALA A 120 -8.79 -5.89 -6.05
CA ALA A 120 -9.87 -6.13 -5.11
C ALA A 120 -10.67 -4.85 -4.81
N LEU A 121 -10.01 -3.71 -4.61
CA LEU A 121 -10.67 -2.42 -4.42
C LEU A 121 -11.46 -1.97 -5.65
N LEU A 122 -10.91 -2.19 -6.84
CA LEU A 122 -11.60 -1.86 -8.09
C LEU A 122 -12.83 -2.74 -8.35
N ALA A 123 -12.90 -3.91 -7.74
CA ALA A 123 -14.05 -4.81 -7.80
C ALA A 123 -15.07 -4.58 -6.66
N ASP A 124 -14.74 -3.76 -5.65
CA ASP A 124 -15.60 -3.49 -4.50
C ASP A 124 -16.57 -2.34 -4.79
N ASP A 125 -17.87 -2.64 -4.87
CA ASP A 125 -18.91 -1.66 -5.22
C ASP A 125 -19.01 -0.51 -4.20
N ASP A 126 -18.81 -0.78 -2.91
CA ASP A 126 -18.86 0.26 -1.87
C ASP A 126 -17.65 1.19 -1.97
N PHE A 127 -16.46 0.64 -2.26
CA PHE A 127 -15.28 1.46 -2.52
C PHE A 127 -15.46 2.31 -3.77
N GLN A 128 -15.99 1.74 -4.84
CA GLN A 128 -16.31 2.46 -6.07
C GLN A 128 -17.35 3.60 -5.84
N ALA A 129 -18.30 3.39 -4.95
CA ALA A 129 -19.25 4.43 -4.57
C ALA A 129 -18.56 5.62 -3.85
N LEU A 130 -17.60 5.35 -2.98
CA LEU A 130 -16.76 6.38 -2.36
C LEU A 130 -15.84 7.04 -3.39
N GLN A 131 -15.22 6.26 -4.26
CA GLN A 131 -14.31 6.76 -5.30
C GLN A 131 -15.02 7.71 -6.28
N ARG A 132 -16.27 7.49 -6.62
CA ARG A 132 -17.03 8.44 -7.46
C ARG A 132 -17.15 9.82 -6.82
N LYS A 133 -17.26 9.90 -5.49
CA LYS A 133 -17.34 11.16 -4.75
C LYS A 133 -16.01 11.93 -4.72
N THR A 134 -14.87 11.25 -4.93
CA THR A 134 -13.57 11.92 -4.93
C THR A 134 -13.45 12.99 -5.99
N ARG A 135 -14.10 12.80 -7.15
CA ARG A 135 -14.00 13.74 -8.28
C ARG A 135 -14.52 15.15 -7.98
N GLU A 136 -15.39 15.28 -6.99
CA GLU A 136 -15.97 16.55 -6.55
C GLU A 136 -15.12 17.23 -5.47
N LEU A 137 -14.33 16.46 -4.74
CA LEU A 137 -13.63 16.88 -3.52
C LEU A 137 -12.12 16.95 -3.71
N ILE A 138 -11.58 16.18 -4.65
CA ILE A 138 -10.15 16.00 -4.87
C ILE A 138 -9.88 16.24 -6.36
N ASP A 139 -8.86 17.05 -6.64
CA ASP A 139 -8.34 17.20 -8.01
C ASP A 139 -7.58 15.94 -8.41
N VAL A 140 -8.29 14.99 -9.04
CA VAL A 140 -7.75 13.70 -9.45
C VAL A 140 -6.57 13.86 -10.42
N GLY A 141 -6.56 14.92 -11.22
CA GLY A 141 -5.46 15.23 -12.15
C GLY A 141 -4.17 15.66 -11.45
N SER A 142 -4.26 16.06 -10.18
CA SER A 142 -3.10 16.44 -9.36
C SER A 142 -2.49 15.27 -8.60
N CYS A 143 -3.11 14.10 -8.64
CA CYS A 143 -2.63 12.95 -7.86
C CYS A 143 -1.28 12.45 -8.35
N VAL A 144 -0.38 12.22 -7.41
CA VAL A 144 0.94 11.62 -7.63
C VAL A 144 1.04 10.35 -6.81
N ASP A 145 1.29 9.25 -7.48
CA ASP A 145 1.52 7.93 -6.87
C ASP A 145 3.02 7.66 -6.76
N THR A 146 3.46 7.18 -5.62
CA THR A 146 4.87 6.86 -5.37
C THR A 146 4.99 5.60 -4.52
N GLN A 147 5.98 4.78 -4.82
CA GLN A 147 6.29 3.56 -4.07
C GLN A 147 7.70 3.65 -3.50
N PHE A 148 7.85 3.26 -2.25
CA PHE A 148 9.13 3.20 -1.56
C PHE A 148 9.31 1.88 -0.83
N ARG A 149 10.55 1.35 -0.86
CA ARG A 149 11.01 0.37 0.12
C ARG A 149 11.96 1.08 1.08
N ALA A 150 11.82 0.80 2.37
CA ALA A 150 12.75 1.34 3.35
C ALA A 150 14.18 0.90 3.00
N SER A 151 15.12 1.84 2.95
CA SER A 151 16.54 1.52 2.78
C SER A 151 17.12 0.81 4.02
N PRO A 152 18.17 0.01 3.86
CA PRO A 152 18.84 -0.62 4.98
C PRO A 152 19.50 0.40 5.91
#